data_2e20568184927d3c98f844212279c5d8
#
_entry.id   2e20568184927d3c98f844212279c5d8
#
_cell.length_a   1.000
_cell.length_b   1.000
_cell.length_c   1.000
_cell.angle_alpha   90.00
_cell.angle_beta   90.00
_cell.angle_gamma   90.00
#
_symmetry.space_group_name_H-M   'P 1'
#
loop_
_entity.id
_entity.type
_entity.pdbx_description
1 polymer ?
#
loop_
_entity_poly.entity_id
_entity_poly.type
_entity_poly.pdbx_seq_one_letter_code
_entity_poly.pdbx_strand_id
1 'polypeptide(L)'
;VRQARVRLRSAFDRAGHPVIRFGRLQTPVGTLFVGATDRGVCDVTFGQSSERRYRERLLRRSPEVHRDETGLTAVTEELTAYFAGELTRFSLQVDLRQVTPFTARVLRETQRIRFGQVSSYGELAARIGSPGASRAVGGALGRNPIPIIIPCHRVIAQGGRIGGFTGGLPTKRALLGLEGYCVPQPTRKLF
;
A
#
# COMPACT_ATOMS: atom_id res chain seq x y z
N VAL A 1 -20.24 29.09 -13.91
CA VAL A 1 -19.89 27.90 -13.09
C VAL A 1 -18.74 27.13 -13.73
N ARG A 2 -18.72 26.85 -15.04
CA ARG A 2 -17.68 26.08 -15.76
C ARG A 2 -16.32 26.82 -15.78
N GLN A 3 -16.30 28.13 -16.00
CA GLN A 3 -15.07 28.96 -16.00
C GLN A 3 -14.48 29.14 -14.60
N ALA A 4 -15.28 29.20 -13.55
CA ALA A 4 -14.81 29.25 -12.17
C ALA A 4 -14.14 27.94 -11.76
N ARG A 5 -14.68 26.77 -12.20
CA ARG A 5 -14.06 25.46 -11.98
C ARG A 5 -12.72 25.32 -12.71
N VAL A 6 -12.57 25.85 -13.91
CA VAL A 6 -11.32 25.85 -14.66
C VAL A 6 -10.27 26.73 -13.99
N ARG A 7 -10.66 27.90 -13.49
CA ARG A 7 -9.75 28.81 -12.75
C ARG A 7 -9.31 28.24 -11.40
N LEU A 8 -10.21 27.56 -10.67
CA LEU A 8 -9.86 26.84 -9.45
C LEU A 8 -8.88 25.69 -9.75
N ARG A 9 -9.13 24.87 -10.78
CA ARG A 9 -8.21 23.83 -11.22
C ARG A 9 -6.80 24.37 -11.46
N SER A 10 -6.66 25.44 -12.26
CA SER A 10 -5.36 26.04 -12.57
C SER A 10 -4.68 26.72 -11.36
N ALA A 11 -5.43 27.10 -10.34
CA ALA A 11 -4.88 27.64 -9.09
C ALA A 11 -4.37 26.51 -8.17
N PHE A 12 -5.06 25.36 -8.12
CA PHE A 12 -4.64 24.19 -7.34
C PHE A 12 -3.47 23.45 -7.99
N ASP A 13 -3.41 23.36 -9.33
CA ASP A 13 -2.24 22.85 -10.05
C ASP A 13 -0.98 23.68 -9.74
N ARG A 14 -1.13 25.00 -9.59
CA ARG A 14 -0.06 25.90 -9.14
C ARG A 14 0.31 25.75 -7.66
N ALA A 15 -0.61 25.29 -6.81
CA ALA A 15 -0.38 25.01 -5.40
C ALA A 15 0.25 23.62 -5.15
N GLY A 16 0.48 22.82 -6.20
CA GLY A 16 1.17 21.53 -6.10
C GLY A 16 0.36 20.40 -5.47
N HIS A 17 -0.96 20.54 -5.31
CA HIS A 17 -1.82 19.47 -4.81
C HIS A 17 -2.27 18.54 -5.96
N PRO A 18 -2.04 17.22 -5.85
CA PRO A 18 -2.47 16.30 -6.89
C PRO A 18 -4.00 16.13 -6.89
N VAL A 19 -4.62 15.99 -8.06
CA VAL A 19 -5.98 15.45 -8.16
C VAL A 19 -5.93 13.96 -7.81
N ILE A 20 -6.78 13.52 -6.88
CA ILE A 20 -6.89 12.10 -6.50
C ILE A 20 -8.19 11.52 -7.06
N ARG A 21 -8.07 10.49 -7.91
CA ARG A 21 -9.18 9.64 -8.32
C ARG A 21 -9.24 8.44 -7.41
N PHE A 22 -10.45 7.99 -7.04
CA PHE A 22 -10.58 6.82 -6.20
C PHE A 22 -11.71 5.90 -6.64
N GLY A 23 -11.60 4.63 -6.27
CA GLY A 23 -12.60 3.60 -6.50
C GLY A 23 -12.52 2.50 -5.42
N ARG A 24 -13.34 1.47 -5.60
CA ARG A 24 -13.37 0.30 -4.71
C ARG A 24 -13.26 -0.99 -5.51
N LEU A 25 -12.69 -2.02 -4.88
CA LEU A 25 -12.58 -3.37 -5.42
C LEU A 25 -12.95 -4.38 -4.32
N GLN A 26 -13.79 -5.37 -4.66
CA GLN A 26 -14.03 -6.53 -3.80
C GLN A 26 -12.92 -7.56 -3.99
N THR A 27 -12.37 -8.07 -2.87
CA THR A 27 -11.26 -9.02 -2.89
C THR A 27 -11.47 -10.12 -1.84
N PRO A 28 -10.73 -11.23 -1.91
CA PRO A 28 -10.77 -12.28 -0.87
C PRO A 28 -10.41 -11.81 0.54
N VAL A 29 -9.70 -10.67 0.67
CA VAL A 29 -9.37 -10.07 1.97
C VAL A 29 -10.31 -8.92 2.35
N GLY A 30 -11.45 -8.81 1.68
CA GLY A 30 -12.47 -7.78 1.88
C GLY A 30 -12.39 -6.65 0.85
N THR A 31 -13.21 -5.62 1.05
CA THR A 31 -13.23 -4.45 0.17
C THR A 31 -11.92 -3.67 0.27
N LEU A 32 -11.29 -3.37 -0.85
CA LEU A 32 -10.21 -2.41 -0.97
C LEU A 32 -10.74 -1.09 -1.52
N PHE A 33 -10.27 0.02 -0.97
CA PHE A 33 -10.36 1.33 -1.59
C PHE A 33 -9.00 1.67 -2.19
N VAL A 34 -9.02 2.18 -3.41
CA VAL A 34 -7.81 2.52 -4.16
C VAL A 34 -7.88 3.98 -4.57
N GLY A 35 -6.78 4.71 -4.42
CA GLY A 35 -6.63 6.08 -4.88
C GLY A 35 -5.40 6.23 -5.78
N ALA A 36 -5.54 6.99 -6.87
CA ALA A 36 -4.45 7.29 -7.78
C ALA A 36 -4.43 8.78 -8.16
N THR A 37 -3.23 9.25 -8.49
CA THR A 37 -2.97 10.58 -9.07
C THR A 37 -2.55 10.42 -10.54
N ASP A 38 -2.19 11.51 -11.18
CA ASP A 38 -1.52 11.54 -12.49
C ASP A 38 -0.17 10.78 -12.53
N ARG A 39 0.45 10.57 -11.36
CA ARG A 39 1.76 9.90 -11.22
C ARG A 39 1.67 8.44 -10.78
N GLY A 40 0.47 7.92 -10.55
CA GLY A 40 0.24 6.52 -10.17
C GLY A 40 -0.54 6.34 -8.88
N VAL A 41 -0.57 5.10 -8.41
CA VAL A 41 -1.30 4.73 -7.19
C VAL A 41 -0.70 5.44 -5.99
N CYS A 42 -1.53 6.13 -5.21
CA CYS A 42 -1.11 6.88 -4.04
C CYS A 42 -1.71 6.36 -2.73
N ASP A 43 -2.72 5.51 -2.81
CA ASP A 43 -3.41 4.97 -1.63
C ASP A 43 -4.08 3.61 -1.93
N VAL A 44 -3.93 2.67 -1.00
CA VAL A 44 -4.71 1.43 -0.94
C VAL A 44 -5.10 1.22 0.52
N THR A 45 -6.38 1.03 0.79
CA THR A 45 -6.89 0.86 2.16
C THR A 45 -7.84 -0.32 2.23
N PHE A 46 -7.64 -1.15 3.25
CA PHE A 46 -8.54 -2.25 3.57
C PHE A 46 -9.88 -1.73 4.11
N GLY A 47 -10.98 -2.29 3.65
CA GLY A 47 -12.33 -1.79 3.74
C GLY A 47 -13.05 -1.79 5.09
N GLN A 48 -12.37 -1.54 6.18
CA GLN A 48 -13.05 -1.27 7.46
C GLN A 48 -13.67 0.13 7.52
N SER A 49 -13.42 0.98 6.53
CA SER A 49 -13.95 2.35 6.45
C SER A 49 -15.06 2.44 5.41
N SER A 50 -16.11 3.19 5.72
CA SER A 50 -17.09 3.56 4.70
C SER A 50 -16.42 4.41 3.61
N GLU A 51 -16.95 4.38 2.37
CA GLU A 51 -16.48 5.23 1.26
C GLU A 51 -16.40 6.71 1.66
N ARG A 52 -17.37 7.19 2.45
CA ARG A 52 -17.37 8.54 3.00
C ARG A 52 -16.10 8.83 3.81
N ARG A 53 -15.74 7.95 4.75
CA ARG A 53 -14.53 8.11 5.58
C ARG A 53 -13.24 8.02 4.74
N TYR A 54 -13.24 7.14 3.74
CA TYR A 54 -12.11 7.05 2.81
C TYR A 54 -11.92 8.35 2.05
N ARG A 55 -12.99 8.91 1.47
CA ARG A 55 -12.97 10.19 0.76
C ARG A 55 -12.56 11.34 1.67
N GLU A 56 -13.08 11.44 2.88
CA GLU A 56 -12.71 12.43 3.90
C GLU A 56 -11.21 12.38 4.22
N ARG A 57 -10.63 11.17 4.31
CA ARG A 57 -9.20 10.98 4.51
C ARG A 57 -8.38 11.47 3.32
N LEU A 58 -8.81 11.21 2.09
CA LEU A 58 -8.15 11.71 0.90
C LEU A 58 -8.24 13.24 0.78
N LEU A 59 -9.34 13.84 1.18
CA LEU A 59 -9.54 15.30 1.19
C LEU A 59 -8.55 16.04 2.12
N ARG A 60 -7.99 15.36 3.13
CA ARG A 60 -6.88 15.92 3.92
C ARG A 60 -5.54 15.96 3.17
N ARG A 61 -5.43 15.24 2.05
CA ARG A 61 -4.22 15.13 1.23
C ARG A 61 -4.32 15.92 -0.08
N SER A 62 -5.53 16.14 -0.56
CA SER A 62 -5.82 16.92 -1.75
C SER A 62 -7.22 17.53 -1.66
N PRO A 63 -7.43 18.80 -2.05
CA PRO A 63 -8.76 19.39 -2.12
C PRO A 63 -9.60 18.83 -3.28
N GLU A 64 -8.97 18.20 -4.28
CA GLU A 64 -9.65 17.58 -5.42
C GLU A 64 -9.63 16.05 -5.34
N VAL A 65 -10.78 15.48 -4.93
CA VAL A 65 -10.96 14.03 -4.78
C VAL A 65 -12.24 13.61 -5.52
N HIS A 66 -12.10 12.76 -6.55
CA HIS A 66 -13.18 12.31 -7.41
C HIS A 66 -13.31 10.79 -7.39
N ARG A 67 -14.55 10.29 -7.35
CA ARG A 67 -14.80 8.88 -7.64
C ARG A 67 -14.69 8.69 -9.15
N ASP A 68 -13.83 7.76 -9.58
CA ASP A 68 -13.57 7.46 -10.97
C ASP A 68 -13.07 6.01 -11.11
N GLU A 69 -14.00 5.08 -11.21
CA GLU A 69 -13.67 3.64 -11.34
C GLU A 69 -13.04 3.33 -12.70
N THR A 70 -13.46 4.04 -13.75
CA THR A 70 -12.92 3.86 -15.11
C THR A 70 -11.44 4.27 -15.18
N GLY A 71 -11.08 5.38 -14.55
CA GLY A 71 -9.68 5.84 -14.48
C GLY A 71 -8.76 4.93 -13.66
N LEU A 72 -9.34 3.93 -12.96
CA LEU A 72 -8.59 2.98 -12.13
C LEU A 72 -8.60 1.55 -12.70
N THR A 73 -9.08 1.35 -13.93
CA THR A 73 -9.21 0.01 -14.56
C THR A 73 -7.91 -0.79 -14.47
N ALA A 74 -6.77 -0.23 -14.88
CA ALA A 74 -5.49 -0.92 -14.82
C ALA A 74 -5.10 -1.35 -13.39
N VAL A 75 -5.43 -0.54 -12.38
CA VAL A 75 -5.14 -0.87 -10.98
C VAL A 75 -6.03 -2.00 -10.48
N THR A 76 -7.32 -1.97 -10.82
CA THR A 76 -8.27 -3.01 -10.40
C THR A 76 -8.02 -4.32 -11.13
N GLU A 77 -7.64 -4.29 -12.40
CA GLU A 77 -7.24 -5.47 -13.18
C GLU A 77 -6.01 -6.16 -12.59
N GLU A 78 -4.93 -5.42 -12.33
CA GLU A 78 -3.72 -6.02 -11.74
C GLU A 78 -3.95 -6.55 -10.32
N LEU A 79 -4.75 -5.85 -9.50
CA LEU A 79 -5.12 -6.35 -8.17
C LEU A 79 -5.99 -7.62 -8.28
N THR A 80 -6.91 -7.68 -9.22
CA THR A 80 -7.75 -8.87 -9.47
C THR A 80 -6.87 -10.05 -9.89
N ALA A 81 -5.97 -9.86 -10.86
CA ALA A 81 -5.03 -10.88 -11.31
C ALA A 81 -4.09 -11.34 -10.18
N TYR A 82 -3.64 -10.42 -9.30
CA TYR A 82 -2.85 -10.78 -8.12
C TYR A 82 -3.62 -11.71 -7.18
N PHE A 83 -4.89 -11.39 -6.87
CA PHE A 83 -5.71 -12.23 -6.00
C PHE A 83 -6.13 -13.55 -6.65
N ALA A 84 -6.15 -13.63 -7.98
CA ALA A 84 -6.32 -14.88 -8.72
C ALA A 84 -5.04 -15.75 -8.77
N GLY A 85 -3.89 -15.21 -8.30
CA GLY A 85 -2.59 -15.90 -8.38
C GLY A 85 -1.94 -15.83 -9.78
N GLU A 86 -2.51 -15.04 -10.69
CA GLU A 86 -2.06 -14.88 -12.07
C GLU A 86 -0.97 -13.80 -12.23
N LEU A 87 -0.91 -12.86 -11.28
CA LEU A 87 0.07 -11.79 -11.27
C LEU A 87 1.00 -11.89 -10.06
N THR A 88 2.31 -12.00 -10.32
CA THR A 88 3.34 -12.06 -9.26
C THR A 88 4.12 -10.75 -9.10
N ARG A 89 3.95 -9.81 -10.04
CA ARG A 89 4.63 -8.52 -10.03
C ARG A 89 3.74 -7.43 -10.63
N PHE A 90 3.47 -6.39 -9.87
CA PHE A 90 2.75 -5.21 -10.34
C PHE A 90 3.60 -4.37 -11.30
N SER A 91 2.99 -3.89 -12.38
CA SER A 91 3.59 -2.92 -13.31
C SER A 91 3.25 -1.47 -12.97
N LEU A 92 2.34 -1.27 -12.03
CA LEU A 92 1.76 0.01 -11.64
C LEU A 92 2.81 0.99 -11.12
N GLN A 93 2.74 2.22 -11.59
CA GLN A 93 3.48 3.32 -10.99
C GLN A 93 2.90 3.67 -9.61
N VAL A 94 3.77 4.08 -8.68
CA VAL A 94 3.36 4.48 -7.33
C VAL A 94 3.74 5.93 -7.04
N ASP A 95 2.82 6.69 -6.47
CA ASP A 95 3.05 8.08 -6.07
C ASP A 95 3.37 8.16 -4.57
N LEU A 96 4.65 8.33 -4.26
CA LEU A 96 5.18 8.44 -2.90
C LEU A 96 5.52 9.89 -2.49
N ARG A 97 5.03 10.90 -3.19
CA ARG A 97 5.36 12.32 -2.89
C ARG A 97 4.95 12.75 -1.48
N GLN A 98 3.95 12.13 -0.91
CA GLN A 98 3.40 12.51 0.41
C GLN A 98 3.98 11.70 1.59
N VAL A 99 5.00 10.89 1.36
CA VAL A 99 5.73 10.22 2.44
C VAL A 99 7.12 10.86 2.64
N THR A 100 7.68 10.70 3.83
CA THR A 100 9.03 11.22 4.11
C THR A 100 10.09 10.54 3.24
N PRO A 101 11.25 11.18 2.95
CA PRO A 101 12.32 10.58 2.17
C PRO A 101 12.78 9.21 2.73
N PHE A 102 12.86 9.08 4.05
CA PHE A 102 13.19 7.81 4.69
C PHE A 102 12.13 6.73 4.39
N THR A 103 10.84 7.06 4.59
CA THR A 103 9.74 6.15 4.29
C THR A 103 9.75 5.75 2.81
N ALA A 104 9.93 6.70 1.88
CA ALA A 104 10.00 6.41 0.45
C ALA A 104 11.14 5.43 0.12
N ARG A 105 12.32 5.59 0.75
CA ARG A 105 13.45 4.67 0.57
C ARG A 105 13.14 3.27 1.07
N VAL A 106 12.52 3.15 2.26
CA VAL A 106 12.06 1.86 2.81
C VAL A 106 11.05 1.19 1.87
N LEU A 107 10.05 1.94 1.41
CA LEU A 107 8.97 1.42 0.55
C LEU A 107 9.50 0.96 -0.81
N ARG A 108 10.40 1.71 -1.44
CA ARG A 108 11.04 1.30 -2.71
C ARG A 108 11.86 0.03 -2.55
N GLU A 109 12.58 -0.13 -1.45
CA GLU A 109 13.33 -1.36 -1.18
C GLU A 109 12.38 -2.53 -0.89
N THR A 110 11.24 -2.28 -0.23
CA THR A 110 10.20 -3.28 0.03
C THR A 110 9.59 -3.82 -1.27
N GLN A 111 9.39 -2.97 -2.30
CA GLN A 111 8.90 -3.40 -3.62
C GLN A 111 9.81 -4.42 -4.33
N ARG A 112 11.09 -4.52 -3.94
CA ARG A 112 12.04 -5.48 -4.53
C ARG A 112 11.90 -6.90 -3.97
N ILE A 113 11.17 -7.07 -2.86
CA ILE A 113 10.89 -8.39 -2.31
C ILE A 113 9.95 -9.13 -3.26
N ARG A 114 10.40 -10.26 -3.81
CA ARG A 114 9.65 -11.01 -4.81
C ARG A 114 8.44 -11.72 -4.19
N PHE A 115 7.48 -12.04 -5.02
CA PHE A 115 6.32 -12.89 -4.68
C PHE A 115 6.80 -14.22 -4.07
N GLY A 116 6.16 -14.67 -3.01
CA GLY A 116 6.52 -15.88 -2.27
C GLY A 116 7.79 -15.78 -1.40
N GLN A 117 8.49 -14.63 -1.42
CA GLN A 117 9.67 -14.40 -0.59
C GLN A 117 9.36 -13.44 0.56
N VAL A 118 10.10 -13.58 1.63
CA VAL A 118 10.03 -12.66 2.78
C VAL A 118 11.40 -12.08 3.09
N SER A 119 11.40 -10.95 3.80
CA SER A 119 12.58 -10.34 4.36
C SER A 119 12.31 -9.91 5.80
N SER A 120 13.35 -9.80 6.61
CA SER A 120 13.21 -9.25 7.95
C SER A 120 13.33 -7.73 7.96
N TYR A 121 12.82 -7.09 9.03
CA TYR A 121 13.01 -5.65 9.25
C TYR A 121 14.50 -5.27 9.31
N GLY A 122 15.37 -6.16 9.85
CA GLY A 122 16.80 -5.96 9.94
C GLY A 122 17.51 -6.02 8.60
N GLU A 123 17.18 -7.02 7.76
CA GLU A 123 17.71 -7.12 6.40
C GLU A 123 17.30 -5.91 5.56
N LEU A 124 16.04 -5.46 5.67
CA LEU A 124 15.58 -4.29 4.96
C LEU A 124 16.33 -3.02 5.42
N ALA A 125 16.55 -2.89 6.74
CA ALA A 125 17.36 -1.81 7.31
C ALA A 125 18.80 -1.81 6.77
N ALA A 126 19.43 -2.98 6.67
CA ALA A 126 20.77 -3.10 6.09
C ALA A 126 20.80 -2.71 4.60
N ARG A 127 19.82 -3.18 3.80
CA ARG A 127 19.73 -2.87 2.36
C ARG A 127 19.55 -1.37 2.08
N ILE A 128 18.88 -0.63 2.95
CA ILE A 128 18.75 0.83 2.80
C ILE A 128 19.94 1.61 3.41
N GLY A 129 21.03 0.93 3.77
CA GLY A 129 22.22 1.55 4.34
C GLY A 129 22.04 2.10 5.76
N SER A 130 21.11 1.54 6.54
CA SER A 130 20.82 1.96 7.91
C SER A 130 20.74 0.73 8.84
N PRO A 131 21.82 -0.06 8.98
CA PRO A 131 21.83 -1.22 9.86
C PRO A 131 21.50 -0.78 11.30
N GLY A 132 20.66 -1.54 12.00
CA GLY A 132 20.15 -1.16 13.33
C GLY A 132 18.86 -0.35 13.32
N ALA A 133 18.40 0.20 12.18
CA ALA A 133 17.18 0.98 12.07
C ALA A 133 15.89 0.13 11.96
N SER A 134 15.89 -1.13 12.38
CA SER A 134 14.76 -2.07 12.23
C SER A 134 13.42 -1.53 12.77
N ARG A 135 13.45 -0.83 13.92
CA ARG A 135 12.25 -0.18 14.50
C ARG A 135 11.74 0.95 13.63
N ALA A 136 12.63 1.78 13.09
CA ALA A 136 12.27 2.88 12.18
C ALA A 136 11.71 2.34 10.86
N VAL A 137 12.27 1.25 10.32
CA VAL A 137 11.74 0.50 9.17
C VAL A 137 10.35 -0.02 9.46
N GLY A 138 10.13 -0.64 10.63
CA GLY A 138 8.81 -1.09 11.06
C GLY A 138 7.79 0.06 11.12
N GLY A 139 8.19 1.21 11.67
CA GLY A 139 7.36 2.42 11.67
C GLY A 139 7.05 2.97 10.27
N ALA A 140 8.01 2.92 9.34
CA ALA A 140 7.80 3.33 7.95
C ALA A 140 6.83 2.38 7.23
N LEU A 141 6.97 1.06 7.39
CA LEU A 141 6.07 0.06 6.84
C LEU A 141 4.67 0.13 7.43
N GLY A 142 4.54 0.45 8.73
CA GLY A 142 3.25 0.68 9.38
C GLY A 142 2.49 1.90 8.82
N ARG A 143 3.18 2.82 8.15
CA ARG A 143 2.62 3.97 7.44
C ARG A 143 2.60 3.82 5.92
N ASN A 144 2.80 2.59 5.40
CA ASN A 144 2.71 2.32 3.97
C ASN A 144 1.31 2.70 3.45
N PRO A 145 1.21 3.70 2.55
CA PRO A 145 -0.09 4.11 2.00
C PRO A 145 -0.61 3.18 0.90
N ILE A 146 0.23 2.27 0.38
CA ILE A 146 -0.06 1.47 -0.81
C ILE A 146 0.23 -0.03 -0.53
N PRO A 147 -0.35 -0.64 0.55
CA PRO A 147 -0.13 -2.05 0.84
C PRO A 147 -0.58 -2.94 -0.32
N ILE A 148 -0.06 -4.14 -0.38
CA ILE A 148 -0.18 -5.14 -1.45
C ILE A 148 0.73 -4.76 -2.63
N ILE A 149 0.50 -3.65 -3.31
CA ILE A 149 1.34 -3.16 -4.42
C ILE A 149 2.77 -2.89 -3.91
N ILE A 150 2.90 -2.25 -2.74
CA ILE A 150 4.14 -2.25 -1.97
C ILE A 150 4.01 -3.31 -0.87
N PRO A 151 4.68 -4.46 -1.02
CA PRO A 151 4.35 -5.68 -0.31
C PRO A 151 4.91 -5.71 1.12
N CYS A 152 4.48 -4.76 1.97
CA CYS A 152 4.91 -4.71 3.38
C CYS A 152 4.49 -5.96 4.19
N HIS A 153 3.52 -6.76 3.69
CA HIS A 153 3.19 -8.07 4.25
C HIS A 153 4.33 -9.10 4.10
N ARG A 154 5.24 -8.94 3.13
CA ARG A 154 6.44 -9.79 2.95
C ARG A 154 7.56 -9.46 3.95
N VAL A 155 7.39 -8.43 4.80
CA VAL A 155 8.37 -8.11 5.84
C VAL A 155 7.92 -8.71 7.17
N ILE A 156 8.74 -9.61 7.74
CA ILE A 156 8.46 -10.36 8.95
C ILE A 156 9.49 -10.03 10.05
N ALA A 157 9.22 -10.39 11.29
CA ALA A 157 10.18 -10.22 12.37
C ALA A 157 11.25 -11.31 12.32
N GLN A 158 12.37 -11.04 12.96
CA GLN A 158 13.47 -12.00 13.10
C GLN A 158 12.96 -13.31 13.75
N GLY A 159 13.53 -14.44 13.33
CA GLY A 159 13.09 -15.76 13.78
C GLY A 159 11.77 -16.23 13.18
N GLY A 160 11.35 -15.67 12.01
CA GLY A 160 10.16 -16.12 11.28
C GLY A 160 8.83 -15.68 11.88
N ARG A 161 8.82 -14.86 12.94
CA ARG A 161 7.58 -14.34 13.53
C ARG A 161 6.91 -13.37 12.57
N ILE A 162 5.58 -13.45 12.42
CA ILE A 162 4.82 -12.73 11.40
C ILE A 162 4.97 -11.19 11.47
N GLY A 163 5.19 -10.61 12.66
CA GLY A 163 5.26 -9.16 12.85
C GLY A 163 3.91 -8.44 12.61
N GLY A 164 3.90 -7.10 12.72
CA GLY A 164 2.69 -6.29 12.51
C GLY A 164 2.30 -6.14 11.04
N PHE A 165 1.04 -5.70 10.81
CA PHE A 165 0.54 -5.33 9.49
C PHE A 165 -0.66 -4.38 9.63
N THR A 166 -0.75 -3.37 8.78
CA THR A 166 -1.81 -2.34 8.84
C THR A 166 -3.21 -2.92 8.58
N GLY A 167 -3.31 -3.93 7.70
CA GLY A 167 -4.56 -4.65 7.42
C GLY A 167 -4.90 -5.73 8.46
N GLY A 168 -4.13 -5.84 9.56
CA GLY A 168 -4.30 -6.89 10.57
C GLY A 168 -3.58 -8.20 10.23
N LEU A 169 -3.30 -9.00 11.25
CA LEU A 169 -2.57 -10.27 11.10
C LEU A 169 -3.31 -11.32 10.25
N PRO A 170 -4.66 -11.45 10.33
CA PRO A 170 -5.40 -12.35 9.45
C PRO A 170 -5.17 -12.03 7.97
N THR A 171 -5.26 -10.76 7.59
CA THR A 171 -5.00 -10.30 6.22
C THR A 171 -3.55 -10.58 5.80
N LYS A 172 -2.58 -10.33 6.69
CA LYS A 172 -1.17 -10.63 6.39
C LYS A 172 -0.95 -12.13 6.13
N ARG A 173 -1.57 -13.00 6.94
CA ARG A 173 -1.49 -14.46 6.74
C ARG A 173 -2.13 -14.88 5.41
N ALA A 174 -3.29 -14.31 5.08
CA ALA A 174 -3.98 -14.60 3.83
C ALA A 174 -3.13 -14.22 2.61
N LEU A 175 -2.50 -13.02 2.63
CA LEU A 175 -1.62 -12.56 1.55
C LEU A 175 -0.36 -13.43 1.44
N LEU A 176 0.29 -13.75 2.55
CA LEU A 176 1.45 -14.65 2.54
C LEU A 176 1.09 -16.06 2.06
N GLY A 177 -0.08 -16.59 2.49
CA GLY A 177 -0.59 -17.90 2.02
C GLY A 177 -0.93 -17.89 0.53
N LEU A 178 -1.55 -16.83 0.01
CA LEU A 178 -1.78 -16.63 -1.43
C LEU A 178 -0.46 -16.70 -2.22
N GLU A 179 0.62 -16.17 -1.64
CA GLU A 179 1.95 -16.17 -2.23
C GLU A 179 2.75 -17.47 -1.99
N GLY A 180 2.12 -18.49 -1.39
CA GLY A 180 2.76 -19.79 -1.10
C GLY A 180 3.73 -19.77 0.09
N TYR A 181 3.78 -18.67 0.86
CA TYR A 181 4.62 -18.61 2.05
C TYR A 181 3.89 -19.16 3.28
N CYS A 182 4.37 -20.28 3.82
CA CYS A 182 3.87 -20.85 5.06
C CYS A 182 4.46 -20.13 6.27
N VAL A 183 3.64 -19.35 6.98
CA VAL A 183 4.04 -18.72 8.24
C VAL A 183 4.25 -19.79 9.30
N PRO A 184 5.45 -19.95 9.90
CA PRO A 184 5.66 -20.90 10.97
C PRO A 184 4.67 -20.67 12.11
N GLN A 185 4.01 -21.74 12.56
CA GLN A 185 3.18 -21.68 13.75
C GLN A 185 4.10 -21.47 14.97
N PRO A 186 3.71 -20.60 15.92
CA PRO A 186 4.46 -20.55 17.18
C PRO A 186 4.41 -21.95 17.81
N THR A 187 5.57 -22.53 18.04
CA THR A 187 5.70 -23.78 18.80
C THR A 187 5.02 -23.56 20.16
N ARG A 188 3.90 -24.24 20.39
CA ARG A 188 3.27 -24.29 21.70
C ARG A 188 4.29 -24.94 22.62
N LYS A 189 4.95 -24.16 23.47
CA LYS A 189 5.70 -24.75 24.58
C LYS A 189 4.69 -25.50 25.44
N LEU A 190 4.69 -26.80 25.35
CA LEU A 190 4.05 -27.66 26.33
C LEU A 190 4.87 -27.50 27.61
N PHE A 191 4.30 -26.82 28.57
CA PHE A 191 4.78 -26.83 29.95
C PHE A 191 4.23 -28.06 30.66
#